data_b0c2a53819430ab082c932d3e1042638
#
_entry.id   b0c2a53819430ab082c932d3e1042638
#
_cell.length_a   1.000
_cell.length_b   1.000
_cell.length_c   1.000
_cell.angle_alpha   90.00
_cell.angle_beta   90.00
_cell.angle_gamma   90.00
#
_symmetry.space_group_name_H-M   'P 1'
#
loop_
_entity.id
_entity.type
_entity.pdbx_description
1 polymer ?
#
loop_
_entity_poly.entity_id
_entity_poly.type
_entity_poly.pdbx_seq_one_letter_code
_entity_poly.pdbx_strand_id
1 'polypeptide(L)'
;MTVRAVLSIGHPALRVVATEVPAAEVSSTSTQALVDDLVDTMRHANGAGLAATQIGETVRIAVLEVNDNPRYPYKPSIPLTVAINPVIEPLDDELVEINEGCLSVPLRGNVHRFVNIRVRYLDRDGLEHDEIKRGLTAATWQHECDHLDGMLFVDRVVDTSTLTTWESFETFHRDAFVERITAFVERVGS
;
A
#
# COMPACT_ATOMS: atom_id res chain seq x y z
N MET A 1 -20.41 -7.00 -3.62
CA MET A 1 -19.70 -6.41 -2.47
C MET A 1 -19.50 -7.51 -1.44
N THR A 2 -18.28 -8.01 -1.32
CA THR A 2 -17.96 -9.14 -0.43
C THR A 2 -16.62 -8.92 0.24
N VAL A 3 -16.60 -9.03 1.56
CA VAL A 3 -15.33 -9.05 2.30
C VAL A 3 -14.64 -10.38 2.02
N ARG A 4 -13.42 -10.31 1.46
CA ARG A 4 -12.60 -11.46 1.11
C ARG A 4 -11.58 -11.76 2.22
N ALA A 5 -11.13 -13.01 2.30
CA ALA A 5 -10.03 -13.37 3.19
C ALA A 5 -8.72 -12.78 2.69
N VAL A 6 -8.00 -12.07 3.54
CA VAL A 6 -6.64 -11.59 3.23
C VAL A 6 -5.65 -12.73 3.44
N LEU A 7 -4.86 -13.00 2.42
CA LEU A 7 -3.84 -14.05 2.42
C LEU A 7 -2.66 -13.67 3.31
N SER A 8 -2.10 -14.65 4.01
CA SER A 8 -0.93 -14.46 4.87
C SER A 8 0.36 -14.82 4.15
N ILE A 9 1.46 -14.21 4.58
CA ILE A 9 2.83 -14.50 4.12
C ILE A 9 3.06 -16.03 4.07
N GLY A 10 3.68 -16.49 2.98
CA GLY A 10 3.81 -17.92 2.65
C GLY A 10 2.83 -18.40 1.59
N HIS A 11 1.70 -17.69 1.38
CA HIS A 11 0.78 -18.05 0.30
C HIS A 11 1.40 -17.68 -1.07
N PRO A 12 1.42 -18.61 -2.06
CA PRO A 12 2.12 -18.40 -3.33
C PRO A 12 1.57 -17.22 -4.15
N ALA A 13 0.28 -16.90 -4.07
CA ALA A 13 -0.30 -15.76 -4.79
C ALA A 13 0.34 -14.42 -4.42
N LEU A 14 0.89 -14.27 -3.19
CA LEU A 14 1.60 -13.06 -2.76
C LEU A 14 2.98 -12.90 -3.43
N ARG A 15 3.43 -13.89 -4.19
CA ARG A 15 4.71 -13.88 -4.90
C ARG A 15 4.57 -13.89 -6.41
N VAL A 16 3.35 -13.73 -6.91
CA VAL A 16 3.07 -13.63 -8.34
C VAL A 16 3.18 -12.18 -8.77
N VAL A 17 3.88 -11.93 -9.87
CA VAL A 17 3.79 -10.63 -10.56
C VAL A 17 2.43 -10.55 -11.23
N ALA A 18 1.65 -9.54 -10.82
CA ALA A 18 0.29 -9.35 -11.29
C ALA A 18 0.25 -8.94 -12.77
N THR A 19 -0.68 -9.49 -13.52
CA THR A 19 -0.87 -9.18 -14.94
C THR A 19 -1.70 -7.91 -15.11
N GLU A 20 -1.39 -7.13 -16.14
CA GLU A 20 -2.17 -5.94 -16.47
C GLU A 20 -3.61 -6.30 -16.83
N VAL A 21 -4.54 -5.43 -16.44
CA VAL A 21 -5.93 -5.48 -16.88
C VAL A 21 -6.01 -4.87 -18.28
N PRO A 22 -6.48 -5.61 -19.29
CA PRO A 22 -6.69 -5.03 -20.62
C PRO A 22 -7.61 -3.81 -20.57
N ALA A 23 -7.32 -2.75 -21.34
CA ALA A 23 -8.11 -1.51 -21.32
C ALA A 23 -9.61 -1.76 -21.55
N ALA A 24 -9.95 -2.71 -22.43
CA ALA A 24 -11.35 -3.08 -22.71
C ALA A 24 -12.06 -3.77 -21.54
N GLU A 25 -11.30 -4.29 -20.56
CA GLU A 25 -11.83 -5.01 -19.38
C GLU A 25 -11.91 -4.13 -18.13
N VAL A 26 -11.34 -2.92 -18.14
CA VAL A 26 -11.37 -2.02 -16.98
C VAL A 26 -12.81 -1.78 -16.51
N SER A 27 -13.73 -1.46 -17.40
CA SER A 27 -15.15 -1.22 -17.08
C SER A 27 -16.03 -2.49 -17.05
N SER A 28 -15.44 -3.68 -17.19
CA SER A 28 -16.20 -4.93 -17.14
C SER A 28 -16.83 -5.16 -15.77
N THR A 29 -17.96 -5.83 -15.73
CA THR A 29 -18.67 -6.19 -14.48
C THR A 29 -17.77 -6.97 -13.51
N SER A 30 -16.90 -7.85 -14.03
CA SER A 30 -15.96 -8.63 -13.22
C SER A 30 -14.89 -7.76 -12.57
N THR A 31 -14.28 -6.84 -13.33
CA THR A 31 -13.28 -5.91 -12.80
C THR A 31 -13.90 -4.97 -11.75
N GLN A 32 -15.08 -4.43 -12.02
CA GLN A 32 -15.76 -3.54 -11.09
C GLN A 32 -16.20 -4.27 -9.81
N ALA A 33 -16.65 -5.52 -9.90
CA ALA A 33 -16.95 -6.34 -8.72
C ALA A 33 -15.70 -6.62 -7.88
N LEU A 34 -14.56 -6.90 -8.52
CA LEU A 34 -13.28 -7.08 -7.82
C LEU A 34 -12.83 -5.79 -7.12
N VAL A 35 -12.96 -4.64 -7.76
CA VAL A 35 -12.66 -3.33 -7.14
C VAL A 35 -13.53 -3.12 -5.90
N ASP A 36 -14.83 -3.42 -5.97
CA ASP A 36 -15.73 -3.28 -4.82
C ASP A 36 -15.34 -4.24 -3.69
N ASP A 37 -15.00 -5.51 -4.00
CA ASP A 37 -14.52 -6.48 -3.01
C ASP A 37 -13.21 -6.02 -2.34
N LEU A 38 -12.27 -5.42 -3.11
CA LEU A 38 -11.02 -4.85 -2.57
C LEU A 38 -11.31 -3.70 -1.60
N VAL A 39 -12.17 -2.76 -1.98
CA VAL A 39 -12.53 -1.62 -1.13
C VAL A 39 -13.19 -2.10 0.18
N ASP A 40 -14.16 -3.01 0.09
CA ASP A 40 -14.86 -3.53 1.27
C ASP A 40 -13.90 -4.31 2.19
N THR A 41 -13.00 -5.12 1.60
CA THR A 41 -12.02 -5.90 2.36
C THR A 41 -10.99 -4.99 3.04
N MET A 42 -10.47 -3.99 2.33
CA MET A 42 -9.53 -3.00 2.89
C MET A 42 -10.15 -2.28 4.09
N ARG A 43 -11.38 -1.77 3.94
CA ARG A 43 -12.09 -1.05 4.99
C ARG A 43 -12.41 -1.95 6.18
N HIS A 44 -12.87 -3.17 5.93
CA HIS A 44 -13.14 -4.15 7.00
C HIS A 44 -11.88 -4.48 7.82
N ALA A 45 -10.72 -4.57 7.15
CA ALA A 45 -9.44 -4.84 7.80
C ALA A 45 -8.78 -3.60 8.41
N ASN A 46 -9.39 -2.41 8.31
CA ASN A 46 -8.80 -1.11 8.68
C ASN A 46 -7.42 -0.88 8.03
N GLY A 47 -7.28 -1.28 6.76
CA GLY A 47 -6.09 -1.07 5.95
C GLY A 47 -5.98 0.36 5.42
N ALA A 48 -4.77 0.77 5.04
CA ALA A 48 -4.51 2.01 4.29
C ALA A 48 -4.43 1.77 2.77
N GLY A 49 -4.34 0.52 2.38
CA GLY A 49 -4.37 0.02 1.02
C GLY A 49 -4.57 -1.50 0.99
N LEU A 50 -4.87 -2.02 -0.18
CA LEU A 50 -4.99 -3.46 -0.45
C LEU A 50 -4.78 -3.73 -1.94
N ALA A 51 -3.88 -4.64 -2.26
CA ALA A 51 -3.64 -5.12 -3.62
C ALA A 51 -4.43 -6.40 -3.91
N ALA A 52 -4.79 -6.61 -5.18
CA ALA A 52 -5.55 -7.78 -5.61
C ALA A 52 -4.86 -9.12 -5.27
N THR A 53 -3.53 -9.17 -5.33
CA THR A 53 -2.74 -10.35 -4.96
C THR A 53 -2.93 -10.78 -3.51
N GLN A 54 -3.27 -9.84 -2.62
CA GLN A 54 -3.53 -10.13 -1.20
C GLN A 54 -4.87 -10.84 -0.96
N ILE A 55 -5.77 -10.83 -1.91
CA ILE A 55 -7.03 -11.61 -1.87
C ILE A 55 -7.04 -12.74 -2.90
N GLY A 56 -5.88 -13.06 -3.50
CA GLY A 56 -5.69 -14.20 -4.40
C GLY A 56 -5.96 -13.92 -5.87
N GLU A 57 -6.23 -12.66 -6.25
CA GLU A 57 -6.43 -12.24 -7.63
C GLU A 57 -5.11 -11.71 -8.22
N THR A 58 -4.68 -12.26 -9.35
CA THR A 58 -3.35 -11.97 -9.91
C THR A 58 -3.38 -10.89 -11.00
N VAL A 59 -4.30 -9.94 -10.87
CA VAL A 59 -4.43 -8.77 -11.75
C VAL A 59 -3.86 -7.52 -11.10
N ARG A 60 -3.37 -6.58 -11.90
CA ARG A 60 -2.68 -5.37 -11.44
C ARG A 60 -3.65 -4.30 -11.00
N ILE A 61 -4.32 -4.52 -9.86
CA ILE A 61 -5.26 -3.60 -9.21
C ILE A 61 -4.89 -3.43 -7.74
N ALA A 62 -4.87 -2.18 -7.28
CA ALA A 62 -4.76 -1.84 -5.85
C ALA A 62 -5.78 -0.76 -5.49
N VAL A 63 -6.18 -0.73 -4.23
CA VAL A 63 -7.01 0.34 -3.67
C VAL A 63 -6.29 0.96 -2.48
N LEU A 64 -6.43 2.28 -2.33
CA LEU A 64 -5.81 3.05 -1.25
C LEU A 64 -6.86 3.98 -0.64
N GLU A 65 -6.89 4.06 0.68
CA GLU A 65 -7.72 5.04 1.40
C GLU A 65 -7.14 5.27 2.80
N VAL A 66 -6.94 6.53 3.17
CA VAL A 66 -6.63 6.92 4.56
C VAL A 66 -7.58 8.03 4.93
N ASN A 67 -8.55 7.72 5.80
CA ASN A 67 -9.53 8.67 6.28
C ASN A 67 -9.69 8.46 7.78
N ASP A 68 -9.10 9.38 8.58
CA ASP A 68 -9.14 9.36 10.06
C ASP A 68 -8.88 7.96 10.66
N ASN A 69 -7.93 7.23 10.09
CA ASN A 69 -7.64 5.87 10.52
C ASN A 69 -6.91 5.89 11.87
N PRO A 70 -7.51 5.38 12.96
CA PRO A 70 -6.91 5.43 14.30
C PRO A 70 -5.62 4.64 14.42
N ARG A 71 -5.38 3.68 13.50
CA ARG A 71 -4.13 2.91 13.42
C ARG A 71 -2.96 3.77 12.92
N TYR A 72 -3.26 4.81 12.12
CA TYR A 72 -2.25 5.63 11.45
C TYR A 72 -2.55 7.13 11.59
N PRO A 73 -2.65 7.69 12.82
CA PRO A 73 -3.06 9.07 13.04
C PRO A 73 -2.09 10.10 12.47
N TYR A 74 -0.87 9.68 12.14
CA TYR A 74 0.19 10.49 11.55
C TYR A 74 0.18 10.46 10.01
N LYS A 75 -0.60 9.57 9.38
CA LYS A 75 -0.67 9.51 7.92
C LYS A 75 -1.54 10.63 7.37
N PRO A 76 -1.07 11.33 6.33
CA PRO A 76 -1.91 12.24 5.56
C PRO A 76 -3.14 11.53 4.99
N SER A 77 -4.25 12.26 4.87
CA SER A 77 -5.46 11.73 4.24
C SER A 77 -5.18 11.35 2.78
N ILE A 78 -5.66 10.18 2.39
CA ILE A 78 -5.67 9.71 1.00
C ILE A 78 -7.13 9.43 0.66
N PRO A 79 -7.74 10.17 -0.29
CA PRO A 79 -9.10 9.85 -0.73
C PRO A 79 -9.13 8.44 -1.34
N LEU A 80 -10.29 7.78 -1.31
CA LEU A 80 -10.43 6.48 -1.97
C LEU A 80 -9.92 6.57 -3.40
N THR A 81 -8.86 5.81 -3.66
CA THR A 81 -8.20 5.73 -4.95
C THR A 81 -8.20 4.28 -5.41
N VAL A 82 -8.71 4.05 -6.61
CA VAL A 82 -8.62 2.77 -7.31
C VAL A 82 -7.52 2.91 -8.35
N ALA A 83 -6.48 2.11 -8.24
CA ALA A 83 -5.34 2.14 -9.15
C ALA A 83 -5.30 0.84 -9.97
N ILE A 84 -5.61 0.94 -11.25
CA ILE A 84 -5.53 -0.15 -12.22
C ILE A 84 -4.29 0.07 -13.07
N ASN A 85 -3.47 -0.96 -13.20
CA ASN A 85 -2.18 -0.94 -13.90
C ASN A 85 -1.24 0.18 -13.41
N PRO A 86 -1.07 0.38 -12.09
CA PRO A 86 -0.20 1.44 -11.60
C PRO A 86 1.26 1.17 -11.97
N VAL A 87 1.95 2.26 -12.35
CA VAL A 87 3.39 2.32 -12.58
C VAL A 87 3.97 3.43 -11.72
N ILE A 88 5.05 3.11 -11.00
CA ILE A 88 5.76 4.07 -10.14
C ILE A 88 7.14 4.35 -10.71
N GLU A 89 7.53 5.63 -10.68
CA GLU A 89 8.84 6.11 -11.07
C GLU A 89 9.38 7.04 -9.98
N PRO A 90 10.53 6.75 -9.35
CA PRO A 90 11.19 7.69 -8.45
C PRO A 90 11.58 8.96 -9.19
N LEU A 91 11.39 10.12 -8.56
CA LEU A 91 11.76 11.42 -9.15
C LEU A 91 13.15 11.89 -8.73
N ASP A 92 13.66 11.37 -7.62
CA ASP A 92 14.98 11.64 -7.06
C ASP A 92 15.42 10.49 -6.17
N ASP A 93 16.61 10.61 -5.56
CA ASP A 93 17.19 9.58 -4.70
C ASP A 93 16.88 9.82 -3.20
N GLU A 94 16.01 10.79 -2.86
CA GLU A 94 15.67 11.04 -1.46
C GLU A 94 14.87 9.87 -0.89
N LEU A 95 15.40 9.27 0.18
CA LEU A 95 14.79 8.16 0.89
C LEU A 95 14.36 8.57 2.30
N VAL A 96 13.31 7.95 2.77
CA VAL A 96 12.88 8.01 4.17
C VAL A 96 12.77 6.60 4.74
N GLU A 97 13.27 6.42 5.97
CA GLU A 97 13.07 5.18 6.71
C GLU A 97 11.70 5.23 7.42
N ILE A 98 10.88 4.24 7.15
CA ILE A 98 9.52 4.11 7.70
C ILE A 98 9.38 2.73 8.33
N ASN A 99 8.69 2.65 9.48
CA ASN A 99 8.27 1.38 10.05
C ASN A 99 6.95 0.96 9.40
N GLU A 100 6.99 -0.06 8.56
CA GLU A 100 5.83 -0.59 7.84
C GLU A 100 5.24 -1.82 8.51
N GLY A 101 3.94 -1.99 8.34
CA GLY A 101 3.20 -3.21 8.57
C GLY A 101 2.31 -3.51 7.38
N CYS A 102 1.88 -4.73 7.24
CA CYS A 102 1.06 -5.23 6.14
C CYS A 102 -0.09 -6.08 6.68
N LEU A 103 -1.23 -6.08 6.00
CA LEU A 103 -2.35 -6.96 6.35
C LEU A 103 -2.01 -8.44 6.13
N SER A 104 -1.08 -8.72 5.21
CA SER A 104 -0.62 -10.07 4.88
C SER A 104 0.55 -10.58 5.72
N VAL A 105 1.14 -9.73 6.59
CA VAL A 105 2.35 -10.07 7.36
C VAL A 105 2.13 -9.74 8.84
N PRO A 106 2.28 -10.70 9.77
CA PRO A 106 2.03 -10.49 11.20
C PRO A 106 3.16 -9.73 11.91
N LEU A 107 4.03 -9.05 11.17
CA LEU A 107 5.17 -8.28 11.65
C LEU A 107 5.11 -6.84 11.15
N ARG A 108 5.96 -6.03 11.76
CA ARG A 108 6.35 -4.70 11.32
C ARG A 108 7.87 -4.65 11.20
N GLY A 109 8.39 -3.71 10.38
CA GLY A 109 9.84 -3.52 10.25
C GLY A 109 10.17 -2.23 9.51
N ASN A 110 11.44 -1.80 9.62
CA ASN A 110 11.90 -0.59 8.96
C ASN A 110 12.30 -0.87 7.52
N VAL A 111 11.81 -0.04 6.62
CA VAL A 111 12.12 -0.05 5.20
C VAL A 111 12.44 1.35 4.70
N HIS A 112 13.20 1.45 3.62
CA HIS A 112 13.43 2.71 2.94
C HIS A 112 12.46 2.87 1.77
N ARG A 113 11.87 4.08 1.66
CA ARG A 113 10.97 4.45 0.57
C ARG A 113 11.43 5.75 -0.08
N PHE A 114 11.26 5.84 -1.39
CA PHE A 114 11.44 7.12 -2.09
C PHE A 114 10.45 8.14 -1.58
N VAL A 115 10.94 9.34 -1.28
CA VAL A 115 10.12 10.44 -0.77
C VAL A 115 9.25 11.03 -1.88
N ASN A 116 9.77 11.11 -3.10
CA ASN A 116 9.10 11.70 -4.24
C ASN A 116 8.97 10.69 -5.38
N ILE A 117 7.74 10.42 -5.79
CA ILE A 117 7.44 9.49 -6.90
C ILE A 117 6.45 10.11 -7.87
N ARG A 118 6.54 9.72 -9.13
CA ARG A 118 5.49 9.87 -10.14
C ARG A 118 4.71 8.58 -10.21
N VAL A 119 3.39 8.67 -10.22
CA VAL A 119 2.50 7.52 -10.34
C VAL A 119 1.61 7.71 -11.55
N ARG A 120 1.54 6.72 -12.42
CA ARG A 120 0.60 6.67 -13.55
C ARG A 120 -0.29 5.46 -13.38
N TYR A 121 -1.60 5.63 -13.55
CA TYR A 121 -2.57 4.56 -13.37
C TYR A 121 -3.88 4.89 -14.09
N LEU A 122 -4.73 3.90 -14.27
CA LEU A 122 -6.14 4.08 -14.64
C LEU A 122 -6.99 4.04 -13.38
N ASP A 123 -7.98 4.91 -13.29
CA ASP A 123 -9.00 4.78 -12.25
C ASP A 123 -10.06 3.74 -12.64
N ARG A 124 -11.10 3.56 -11.80
CA ARG A 124 -12.17 2.59 -12.04
C ARG A 124 -13.00 2.88 -13.30
N ASP A 125 -13.01 4.13 -13.75
CA ASP A 125 -13.72 4.57 -14.96
C ASP A 125 -12.84 4.47 -16.21
N GLY A 126 -11.59 4.07 -16.06
CA GLY A 126 -10.60 3.95 -17.14
C GLY A 126 -9.94 5.25 -17.54
N LEU A 127 -10.09 6.31 -16.73
CA LEU A 127 -9.40 7.57 -16.95
C LEU A 127 -7.93 7.47 -16.52
N GLU A 128 -7.03 8.00 -17.33
CA GLU A 128 -5.60 8.04 -17.02
C GLU A 128 -5.29 9.14 -16.01
N HIS A 129 -4.50 8.79 -15.01
CA HIS A 129 -3.96 9.69 -14.01
C HIS A 129 -2.43 9.67 -14.09
N ASP A 130 -1.83 10.86 -13.95
CA ASP A 130 -0.38 11.06 -13.92
C ASP A 130 -0.08 12.11 -12.85
N GLU A 131 0.39 11.64 -11.69
CA GLU A 131 0.45 12.44 -10.48
C GLU A 131 1.78 12.29 -9.76
N ILE A 132 2.21 13.35 -9.04
CA ILE A 132 3.33 13.29 -8.11
C ILE A 132 2.78 13.02 -6.72
N LYS A 133 3.32 11.99 -6.07
CA LYS A 133 3.05 11.67 -4.67
C LYS A 133 4.32 11.86 -3.86
N ARG A 134 4.16 12.30 -2.60
CA ARG A 134 5.28 12.60 -1.71
C ARG A 134 5.10 11.94 -0.35
N GLY A 135 6.18 11.85 0.41
CA GLY A 135 6.19 11.47 1.81
C GLY A 135 5.52 10.13 2.10
N LEU A 136 4.66 10.09 3.10
CA LEU A 136 3.95 8.87 3.50
C LEU A 136 2.89 8.43 2.49
N THR A 137 2.33 9.35 1.72
CA THR A 137 1.46 9.01 0.60
C THR A 137 2.24 8.23 -0.45
N ALA A 138 3.44 8.71 -0.84
CA ALA A 138 4.33 8.00 -1.77
C ALA A 138 4.72 6.62 -1.24
N ALA A 139 4.99 6.50 0.06
CA ALA A 139 5.33 5.22 0.68
C ALA A 139 4.16 4.21 0.62
N THR A 140 2.93 4.67 0.85
CA THR A 140 1.74 3.82 0.74
C THR A 140 1.56 3.30 -0.70
N TRP A 141 1.74 4.15 -1.71
CA TRP A 141 1.71 3.73 -3.11
C TRP A 141 2.78 2.69 -3.44
N GLN A 142 4.02 2.89 -2.97
CA GLN A 142 5.11 1.94 -3.17
C GLN A 142 4.81 0.58 -2.51
N HIS A 143 4.19 0.59 -1.32
CA HIS A 143 3.80 -0.64 -0.62
C HIS A 143 2.79 -1.45 -1.44
N GLU A 144 1.74 -0.81 -1.95
CA GLU A 144 0.71 -1.50 -2.73
C GLU A 144 1.24 -1.98 -4.09
N CYS A 145 2.11 -1.20 -4.74
CA CYS A 145 2.72 -1.61 -6.01
C CYS A 145 3.71 -2.77 -5.81
N ASP A 146 4.44 -2.83 -4.69
CA ASP A 146 5.28 -3.98 -4.35
C ASP A 146 4.46 -5.28 -4.36
N HIS A 147 3.26 -5.27 -3.78
CA HIS A 147 2.38 -6.44 -3.82
C HIS A 147 2.05 -6.88 -5.25
N LEU A 148 1.84 -5.93 -6.16
CA LEU A 148 1.58 -6.21 -7.57
C LEU A 148 2.81 -6.75 -8.31
N ASP A 149 4.00 -6.49 -7.77
CA ASP A 149 5.27 -7.00 -8.29
C ASP A 149 5.75 -8.28 -7.55
N GLY A 150 4.85 -8.90 -6.75
CA GLY A 150 5.13 -10.13 -6.00
C GLY A 150 6.08 -9.93 -4.80
N MET A 151 6.21 -8.69 -4.33
CA MET A 151 7.07 -8.32 -3.21
C MET A 151 6.24 -8.02 -1.96
N LEU A 152 6.85 -8.24 -0.80
CA LEU A 152 6.32 -7.84 0.50
C LEU A 152 7.30 -6.85 1.15
N PHE A 153 6.82 -6.01 2.07
CA PHE A 153 7.71 -5.06 2.74
C PHE A 153 8.91 -5.74 3.43
N VAL A 154 8.75 -6.97 3.90
CA VAL A 154 9.84 -7.75 4.53
C VAL A 154 11.01 -8.01 3.59
N ASP A 155 10.81 -8.00 2.28
CA ASP A 155 11.86 -8.15 1.28
C ASP A 155 12.73 -6.89 1.16
N ARG A 156 12.23 -5.76 1.66
CA ARG A 156 12.93 -4.46 1.68
C ARG A 156 13.58 -4.13 3.01
N VAL A 157 13.35 -4.97 4.04
CA VAL A 157 13.98 -4.79 5.35
C VAL A 157 15.47 -5.07 5.23
N VAL A 158 16.29 -4.04 5.47
CA VAL A 158 17.75 -4.15 5.44
C VAL A 158 18.29 -4.65 6.77
N ASP A 159 17.77 -4.10 7.88
CA ASP A 159 18.12 -4.51 9.22
C ASP A 159 16.99 -5.32 9.85
N THR A 160 17.16 -6.64 9.87
CA THR A 160 16.16 -7.57 10.44
C THR A 160 15.97 -7.43 11.95
N SER A 161 16.88 -6.75 12.67
CA SER A 161 16.70 -6.43 14.09
C SER A 161 15.55 -5.45 14.35
N THR A 162 15.08 -4.76 13.31
CA THR A 162 13.92 -3.86 13.35
C THR A 162 12.57 -4.58 13.25
N LEU A 163 12.59 -5.88 12.92
CA LEU A 163 11.36 -6.66 12.83
C LEU A 163 10.76 -6.88 14.23
N THR A 164 9.50 -6.51 14.36
CA THR A 164 8.74 -6.63 15.61
C THR A 164 7.35 -7.20 15.35
N THR A 165 6.74 -7.80 16.36
CA THR A 165 5.29 -8.02 16.35
C THR A 165 4.55 -6.68 16.48
N TRP A 166 3.28 -6.65 16.10
CA TRP A 166 2.43 -5.47 16.32
C TRP A 166 2.37 -5.07 17.80
N GLU A 167 2.24 -6.04 18.69
CA GLU A 167 2.21 -5.81 20.15
C GLU A 167 3.51 -5.18 20.67
N SER A 168 4.67 -5.72 20.26
CA SER A 168 5.97 -5.17 20.66
C SER A 168 6.19 -3.77 20.09
N PHE A 169 5.77 -3.53 18.85
CA PHE A 169 5.83 -2.20 18.25
C PHE A 169 5.00 -1.20 19.05
N GLU A 170 3.74 -1.49 19.32
CA GLU A 170 2.85 -0.62 20.10
C GLU A 170 3.40 -0.33 21.51
N THR A 171 4.02 -1.34 22.14
CA THR A 171 4.52 -1.22 23.52
C THR A 171 5.83 -0.44 23.61
N PHE A 172 6.76 -0.64 22.67
CA PHE A 172 8.14 -0.19 22.85
C PHE A 172 8.65 0.82 21.81
N HIS A 173 8.03 0.88 20.64
CA HIS A 173 8.59 1.62 19.49
C HIS A 173 7.68 2.70 18.92
N ARG A 174 6.37 2.61 19.20
CA ARG A 174 5.36 3.46 18.57
C ARG A 174 5.59 4.95 18.84
N ASP A 175 5.80 5.33 20.07
CA ASP A 175 5.87 6.76 20.45
C ASP A 175 7.06 7.46 19.78
N ALA A 176 8.24 6.85 19.84
CA ALA A 176 9.43 7.38 19.17
C ALA A 176 9.27 7.41 17.63
N PHE A 177 8.59 6.41 17.07
CA PHE A 177 8.28 6.39 15.64
C PHE A 177 7.30 7.50 15.27
N VAL A 178 6.22 7.68 16.03
CA VAL A 178 5.19 8.73 15.76
C VAL A 178 5.81 10.12 15.85
N GLU A 179 6.63 10.40 16.85
CA GLU A 179 7.34 11.68 16.97
C GLU A 179 8.19 11.96 15.72
N ARG A 180 9.04 11.02 15.35
CA ARG A 180 9.92 11.15 14.18
C ARG A 180 9.15 11.31 12.88
N ILE A 181 8.10 10.50 12.67
CA ILE A 181 7.37 10.50 11.41
C ILE A 181 6.44 11.71 11.28
N THR A 182 5.92 12.23 12.39
CA THR A 182 5.14 13.48 12.38
C THR A 182 6.00 14.66 11.94
N ALA A 183 7.20 14.80 12.49
CA ALA A 183 8.14 15.83 12.06
C ALA A 183 8.52 15.70 10.57
N PHE A 184 8.63 14.47 10.07
CA PHE A 184 8.85 14.24 8.65
C PHE A 184 7.66 14.69 7.79
N VAL A 185 6.42 14.33 8.18
CA VAL A 185 5.19 14.75 7.46
C VAL A 185 5.05 16.27 7.45
N GLU A 186 5.31 16.95 8.56
CA GLU A 186 5.29 18.42 8.64
C GLU A 186 6.32 19.06 7.68
N ARG A 187 7.52 18.49 7.56
CA ARG A 187 8.57 18.95 6.65
C ARG A 187 8.22 18.78 5.18
N VAL A 188 7.63 17.65 4.82
CA VAL A 188 7.37 17.26 3.42
C VAL A 188 5.99 17.72 2.95
N GLY A 189 5.04 17.93 3.87
CA GLY A 189 3.67 18.34 3.58
C GLY A 189 2.78 17.19 3.07
N SER A 190 3.16 15.94 3.28
CA SER A 190 2.40 14.76 2.85
C SER A 190 2.79 13.51 3.64
#